data_a9fde916f78d96c8b769612b5e0ccbda
#
_entry.id   a9fde916f78d96c8b769612b5e0ccbda
#
_cell.length_a   1.000
_cell.length_b   1.000
_cell.length_c   1.000
_cell.angle_alpha   90.00
_cell.angle_beta   90.00
_cell.angle_gamma   90.00
#
_symmetry.space_group_name_H-M   'P 1'
#
loop_
_entity.id
_entity.type
_entity.pdbx_description
1 polymer ?
#
loop_
_entity_poly.entity_id
_entity_poly.type
_entity_poly.pdbx_seq_one_letter_code
_entity_poly.pdbx_strand_id
1 'polypeptide(L)'
;MLNKVLVVDDEQLLAENLQGYLQAQALDVRIAHDGAQGIAEADDFAPDVMVFDYRLPDMEGFQVLDAVRQNRKCFYVLITGHPTAEVCERARLLGVSHILFKPFPLAELARAVLDLLGRQREPRPGVSPSEGFVERRQSKTESFPLQLYDGSWVLADRRKNTSASKAPDDEQLLTGE
;
A
#
# COMPACT_ATOMS: atom_id res chain seq x y z
N MET A 1 -12.97 14.79 -19.61
CA MET A 1 -12.84 13.32 -19.64
C MET A 1 -12.83 12.81 -18.21
N LEU A 2 -13.49 11.67 -17.94
CA LEU A 2 -13.41 11.02 -16.63
C LEU A 2 -12.04 10.39 -16.48
N ASN A 3 -11.51 10.39 -15.26
CA ASN A 3 -10.29 9.64 -14.93
C ASN A 3 -10.59 8.14 -14.98
N LYS A 4 -9.65 7.38 -15.50
CA LYS A 4 -9.78 5.95 -15.79
C LYS A 4 -9.09 5.10 -14.74
N VAL A 5 -9.79 4.12 -14.22
CA VAL A 5 -9.25 3.18 -13.23
C VAL A 5 -9.45 1.75 -13.72
N LEU A 6 -8.38 0.96 -13.72
CA LEU A 6 -8.43 -0.46 -13.99
C LEU A 6 -8.25 -1.22 -12.69
N VAL A 7 -9.16 -2.13 -12.38
CA VAL A 7 -9.08 -3.02 -11.22
C VAL A 7 -8.82 -4.44 -11.72
N VAL A 8 -7.76 -5.08 -11.23
CA VAL A 8 -7.36 -6.46 -11.58
C VAL A 8 -7.39 -7.29 -10.30
N ASP A 9 -8.42 -8.09 -10.12
CA ASP A 9 -8.62 -8.94 -8.95
C ASP A 9 -9.46 -10.15 -9.34
N ASP A 10 -9.03 -11.35 -8.99
CA ASP A 10 -9.72 -12.61 -9.31
C ASP A 10 -10.97 -12.83 -8.44
N GLU A 11 -11.08 -12.12 -7.34
CA GLU A 11 -12.24 -12.13 -6.46
C GLU A 11 -13.36 -11.28 -7.06
N GLN A 12 -14.22 -11.92 -7.88
CA GLN A 12 -15.25 -11.25 -8.67
C GLN A 12 -16.11 -10.28 -7.85
N LEU A 13 -16.57 -10.71 -6.66
CA LEU A 13 -17.43 -9.88 -5.81
C LEU A 13 -16.70 -8.63 -5.31
N LEU A 14 -15.41 -8.74 -4.99
CA LEU A 14 -14.60 -7.60 -4.57
C LEU A 14 -14.39 -6.63 -5.75
N ALA A 15 -14.03 -7.14 -6.93
CA ALA A 15 -13.82 -6.35 -8.14
C ALA A 15 -15.08 -5.58 -8.54
N GLU A 16 -16.26 -6.23 -8.53
CA GLU A 16 -17.56 -5.60 -8.82
C GLU A 16 -17.93 -4.53 -7.80
N ASN A 17 -17.73 -4.79 -6.50
CA ASN A 17 -17.97 -3.82 -5.44
C ASN A 17 -17.05 -2.60 -5.56
N LEU A 18 -15.76 -2.81 -5.87
CA LEU A 18 -14.82 -1.74 -6.13
C LEU A 18 -15.21 -0.92 -7.35
N GLN A 19 -15.60 -1.57 -8.44
CA GLN A 19 -16.09 -0.91 -9.64
C GLN A 19 -17.29 0.00 -9.32
N GLY A 20 -18.32 -0.53 -8.70
CA GLY A 20 -19.52 0.24 -8.34
C GLY A 20 -19.20 1.42 -7.42
N TYR A 21 -18.35 1.20 -6.42
CA TYR A 21 -17.97 2.24 -5.47
C TYR A 21 -17.16 3.36 -6.13
N LEU A 22 -16.21 3.02 -7.01
CA LEU A 22 -15.37 4.01 -7.72
C LEU A 22 -16.16 4.73 -8.82
N GLN A 23 -17.09 4.07 -9.50
CA GLN A 23 -18.00 4.70 -10.46
C GLN A 23 -18.91 5.75 -9.80
N ALA A 24 -19.34 5.49 -8.56
CA ALA A 24 -20.07 6.48 -7.77
C ALA A 24 -19.26 7.75 -7.44
N GLN A 25 -17.92 7.69 -7.56
CA GLN A 25 -17.01 8.84 -7.45
C GLN A 25 -16.74 9.53 -8.81
N ALA A 26 -17.56 9.30 -9.81
CA ALA A 26 -17.43 9.83 -11.18
C ALA A 26 -16.11 9.40 -11.87
N LEU A 27 -15.66 8.16 -11.65
CA LEU A 27 -14.54 7.54 -12.33
C LEU A 27 -15.03 6.58 -13.42
N ASP A 28 -14.28 6.46 -14.52
CA ASP A 28 -14.48 5.43 -15.53
C ASP A 28 -13.69 4.19 -15.10
N VAL A 29 -14.38 3.07 -14.84
CA VAL A 29 -13.76 1.90 -14.20
C VAL A 29 -14.00 0.64 -15.01
N ARG A 30 -12.90 -0.03 -15.35
CA ARG A 30 -12.92 -1.39 -15.89
C ARG A 30 -12.37 -2.38 -14.88
N ILE A 31 -12.78 -3.64 -15.01
CA ILE A 31 -12.31 -4.76 -14.20
C ILE A 31 -11.71 -5.85 -15.08
N ALA A 32 -10.73 -6.54 -14.54
CA ALA A 32 -10.13 -7.76 -15.10
C ALA A 32 -9.99 -8.80 -13.99
N HIS A 33 -10.14 -10.07 -14.31
CA HIS A 33 -10.15 -11.15 -13.33
C HIS A 33 -8.91 -12.04 -13.34
N ASP A 34 -7.98 -11.75 -14.23
CA ASP A 34 -6.68 -12.40 -14.33
C ASP A 34 -5.63 -11.44 -14.87
N GLY A 35 -4.36 -11.85 -14.81
CA GLY A 35 -3.25 -11.01 -15.22
C GLY A 35 -3.22 -10.74 -16.71
N ALA A 36 -3.52 -11.75 -17.54
CA ALA A 36 -3.52 -11.62 -18.99
C ALA A 36 -4.59 -10.63 -19.46
N GLN A 37 -5.81 -10.74 -18.90
CA GLN A 37 -6.88 -9.78 -19.14
C GLN A 37 -6.48 -8.38 -18.64
N GLY A 38 -5.86 -8.29 -17.46
CA GLY A 38 -5.41 -7.02 -16.89
C GLY A 38 -4.41 -6.29 -17.79
N ILE A 39 -3.47 -7.00 -18.41
CA ILE A 39 -2.52 -6.44 -19.37
C ILE A 39 -3.24 -5.95 -20.63
N ALA A 40 -4.13 -6.77 -21.20
CA ALA A 40 -4.89 -6.42 -22.41
C ALA A 40 -5.78 -5.19 -22.19
N GLU A 41 -6.51 -5.16 -21.07
CA GLU A 41 -7.34 -4.00 -20.69
C GLU A 41 -6.51 -2.74 -20.45
N ALA A 42 -5.33 -2.86 -19.84
CA ALA A 42 -4.45 -1.71 -19.64
C ALA A 42 -3.99 -1.09 -20.96
N ASP A 43 -3.72 -1.91 -21.98
CA ASP A 43 -3.31 -1.44 -23.30
C ASP A 43 -4.45 -0.75 -24.05
N ASP A 44 -5.67 -1.30 -24.00
CA ASP A 44 -6.84 -0.73 -24.68
C ASP A 44 -7.40 0.50 -23.95
N PHE A 45 -7.57 0.38 -22.65
CA PHE A 45 -8.24 1.39 -21.82
C PHE A 45 -7.35 2.57 -21.47
N ALA A 46 -6.04 2.37 -21.37
CA ALA A 46 -5.06 3.35 -20.93
C ALA A 46 -5.44 4.02 -19.59
N PRO A 47 -5.44 3.26 -18.47
CA PRO A 47 -5.87 3.76 -17.18
C PRO A 47 -4.91 4.82 -16.60
N ASP A 48 -5.45 5.76 -15.83
CA ASP A 48 -4.68 6.72 -15.03
C ASP A 48 -4.18 6.08 -13.73
N VAL A 49 -4.98 5.16 -13.17
CA VAL A 49 -4.64 4.38 -11.99
C VAL A 49 -4.97 2.91 -12.25
N MET A 50 -4.05 2.04 -11.91
CA MET A 50 -4.23 0.59 -11.93
C MET A 50 -4.18 0.06 -10.50
N VAL A 51 -5.25 -0.61 -10.09
CA VAL A 51 -5.38 -1.33 -8.82
C VAL A 51 -5.24 -2.81 -9.14
N PHE A 52 -4.37 -3.55 -8.44
CA PHE A 52 -4.15 -4.95 -8.77
C PHE A 52 -3.87 -5.79 -7.52
N ASP A 53 -4.38 -7.03 -7.52
CA ASP A 53 -4.03 -8.00 -6.49
C ASP A 53 -2.61 -8.54 -6.72
N TYR A 54 -1.93 -8.85 -5.63
CA TYR A 54 -0.63 -9.53 -5.68
C TYR A 54 -0.74 -10.93 -6.28
N ARG A 55 -1.79 -11.68 -5.95
CA ARG A 55 -2.00 -13.06 -6.41
C ARG A 55 -3.15 -13.13 -7.40
N LEU A 56 -2.83 -13.42 -8.64
CA LEU A 56 -3.80 -13.68 -9.69
C LEU A 56 -3.72 -15.17 -10.08
N PRO A 57 -4.76 -15.73 -10.71
CA PRO A 57 -4.81 -17.16 -11.00
C PRO A 57 -3.75 -17.62 -12.02
N ASP A 58 -3.30 -16.74 -12.87
CA ASP A 58 -2.38 -17.02 -13.99
C ASP A 58 -0.97 -16.48 -13.75
N MET A 59 -0.80 -15.44 -12.94
CA MET A 59 0.51 -14.83 -12.66
C MET A 59 0.51 -13.99 -11.37
N GLU A 60 1.68 -13.58 -10.91
CA GLU A 60 1.79 -12.59 -9.85
C GLU A 60 1.45 -11.18 -10.38
N GLY A 61 0.77 -10.36 -9.57
CA GLY A 61 0.44 -8.97 -9.91
C GLY A 61 1.65 -8.12 -10.29
N PHE A 62 2.85 -8.42 -9.77
CA PHE A 62 4.07 -7.74 -10.19
C PHE A 62 4.48 -8.03 -11.64
N GLN A 63 4.12 -9.19 -12.20
CA GLN A 63 4.36 -9.48 -13.61
C GLN A 63 3.44 -8.64 -14.49
N VAL A 64 2.18 -8.46 -14.07
CA VAL A 64 1.23 -7.54 -14.73
C VAL A 64 1.77 -6.11 -14.70
N LEU A 65 2.21 -5.64 -13.53
CA LEU A 65 2.80 -4.31 -13.36
C LEU A 65 4.02 -4.12 -14.28
N ASP A 66 4.93 -5.10 -14.33
CA ASP A 66 6.12 -5.02 -15.18
C ASP A 66 5.78 -4.95 -16.67
N ALA A 67 4.76 -5.69 -17.13
CA ALA A 67 4.29 -5.63 -18.51
C ALA A 67 3.65 -4.27 -18.84
N VAL A 68 2.75 -3.78 -17.98
CA VAL A 68 2.02 -2.53 -18.23
C VAL A 68 2.93 -1.32 -18.17
N ARG A 69 3.86 -1.25 -17.20
CA ARG A 69 4.74 -0.09 -17.02
C ARG A 69 5.71 0.18 -18.17
N GLN A 70 6.00 -0.84 -18.99
CA GLN A 70 6.85 -0.68 -20.17
C GLN A 70 6.19 0.22 -21.23
N ASN A 71 4.87 0.14 -21.34
CA ASN A 71 4.11 0.81 -22.39
C ASN A 71 3.27 1.99 -21.87
N ARG A 72 2.99 2.04 -20.56
CA ARG A 72 2.04 2.99 -19.97
C ARG A 72 2.59 3.64 -18.70
N LYS A 73 2.26 4.91 -18.55
CA LYS A 73 2.50 5.67 -17.32
C LYS A 73 1.18 5.84 -16.60
N CYS A 74 0.97 5.10 -15.54
CA CYS A 74 -0.16 5.25 -14.63
C CYS A 74 0.32 5.13 -13.18
N PHE A 75 -0.53 5.42 -12.23
CA PHE A 75 -0.26 5.11 -10.83
C PHE A 75 -0.66 3.67 -10.52
N TYR A 76 0.05 3.05 -9.59
CA TYR A 76 -0.13 1.66 -9.21
C TYR A 76 -0.53 1.56 -7.75
N VAL A 77 -1.61 0.83 -7.48
CA VAL A 77 -2.09 0.50 -6.14
C VAL A 77 -2.12 -1.02 -6.01
N LEU A 78 -1.32 -1.56 -5.10
CA LEU A 78 -1.28 -2.98 -4.80
C LEU A 78 -2.30 -3.32 -3.72
N ILE A 79 -3.09 -4.35 -3.93
CA ILE A 79 -3.93 -4.99 -2.92
C ILE A 79 -3.29 -6.34 -2.57
N THR A 80 -3.22 -6.71 -1.30
CA THR A 80 -2.72 -8.02 -0.92
C THR A 80 -3.32 -8.53 0.38
N GLY A 81 -3.68 -9.81 0.40
CA GLY A 81 -4.02 -10.54 1.62
C GLY A 81 -2.81 -11.18 2.32
N HIS A 82 -1.60 -11.05 1.73
CA HIS A 82 -0.38 -11.66 2.25
C HIS A 82 0.75 -10.62 2.34
N PRO A 83 0.68 -9.71 3.32
CA PRO A 83 1.65 -8.64 3.49
C PRO A 83 2.95 -9.17 4.11
N THR A 84 3.89 -9.58 3.26
CA THR A 84 5.25 -9.90 3.71
C THR A 84 6.17 -8.70 3.51
N ALA A 85 7.24 -8.63 4.30
CA ALA A 85 8.25 -7.58 4.15
C ALA A 85 8.84 -7.56 2.73
N GLU A 86 9.02 -8.74 2.12
CA GLU A 86 9.51 -8.90 0.76
C GLU A 86 8.56 -8.31 -0.28
N VAL A 87 7.25 -8.59 -0.17
CA VAL A 87 6.22 -8.04 -1.06
C VAL A 87 6.18 -6.52 -0.95
N CYS A 88 6.21 -5.97 0.27
CA CYS A 88 6.19 -4.53 0.48
C CYS A 88 7.45 -3.84 -0.07
N GLU A 89 8.62 -4.43 0.12
CA GLU A 89 9.88 -3.88 -0.40
C GLU A 89 9.93 -3.94 -1.93
N ARG A 90 9.50 -5.06 -2.52
CA ARG A 90 9.43 -5.20 -3.97
C ARG A 90 8.44 -4.21 -4.59
N ALA A 91 7.27 -4.02 -3.97
CA ALA A 91 6.29 -3.02 -4.40
C ALA A 91 6.90 -1.60 -4.39
N ARG A 92 7.62 -1.25 -3.32
CA ARG A 92 8.30 0.03 -3.20
C ARG A 92 9.35 0.24 -4.30
N LEU A 93 10.17 -0.77 -4.58
CA LEU A 93 11.21 -0.72 -5.62
C LEU A 93 10.61 -0.60 -7.03
N LEU A 94 9.44 -1.21 -7.26
CA LEU A 94 8.72 -1.14 -8.53
C LEU A 94 7.93 0.16 -8.71
N GLY A 95 7.91 1.04 -7.71
CA GLY A 95 7.23 2.33 -7.78
C GLY A 95 5.72 2.26 -7.56
N VAL A 96 5.24 1.23 -6.85
CA VAL A 96 3.85 1.17 -6.40
C VAL A 96 3.55 2.34 -5.48
N SER A 97 2.48 3.06 -5.77
CA SER A 97 2.14 4.32 -5.08
C SER A 97 1.48 4.10 -3.73
N HIS A 98 0.66 3.05 -3.62
CA HIS A 98 -0.03 2.63 -2.39
C HIS A 98 -0.09 1.12 -2.28
N ILE A 99 -0.08 0.61 -1.05
CA ILE A 99 -0.31 -0.79 -0.72
C ILE A 99 -1.45 -0.86 0.27
N LEU A 100 -2.48 -1.65 -0.05
CA LEU A 100 -3.62 -1.92 0.82
C LEU A 100 -3.64 -3.40 1.21
N PHE A 101 -3.93 -3.66 2.47
CA PHE A 101 -3.97 -5.01 3.02
C PHE A 101 -5.41 -5.48 3.16
N LYS A 102 -5.74 -6.62 2.53
CA LYS A 102 -7.06 -7.26 2.69
C LYS A 102 -7.22 -7.78 4.13
N PRO A 103 -8.36 -7.52 4.81
CA PRO A 103 -9.51 -6.74 4.36
C PRO A 103 -9.32 -5.23 4.57
N PHE A 104 -9.84 -4.41 3.67
CA PHE A 104 -9.82 -2.95 3.75
C PHE A 104 -11.21 -2.37 3.44
N PRO A 105 -11.55 -1.18 3.98
CA PRO A 105 -12.76 -0.46 3.59
C PRO A 105 -12.68 0.05 2.15
N LEU A 106 -13.76 -0.07 1.35
CA LEU A 106 -13.78 0.46 -0.03
C LEU A 106 -13.46 1.95 -0.09
N ALA A 107 -13.85 2.70 0.94
CA ALA A 107 -13.55 4.13 1.06
C ALA A 107 -12.05 4.44 1.17
N GLU A 108 -11.26 3.53 1.73
CA GLU A 108 -9.81 3.69 1.84
C GLU A 108 -9.14 3.59 0.47
N LEU A 109 -9.53 2.59 -0.34
CA LEU A 109 -9.07 2.48 -1.71
C LEU A 109 -9.49 3.69 -2.54
N ALA A 110 -10.76 4.10 -2.46
CA ALA A 110 -11.25 5.25 -3.21
C ALA A 110 -10.47 6.52 -2.87
N ARG A 111 -10.17 6.73 -1.59
CA ARG A 111 -9.34 7.87 -1.14
C ARG A 111 -7.94 7.80 -1.75
N ALA A 112 -7.28 6.64 -1.70
CA ALA A 112 -5.96 6.45 -2.30
C ALA A 112 -5.96 6.75 -3.81
N VAL A 113 -6.97 6.25 -4.54
CA VAL A 113 -7.14 6.51 -5.98
C VAL A 113 -7.36 7.99 -6.26
N LEU A 114 -8.27 8.65 -5.54
CA LEU A 114 -8.57 10.07 -5.74
C LEU A 114 -7.37 10.97 -5.40
N ASP A 115 -6.60 10.64 -4.36
CA ASP A 115 -5.38 11.37 -4.00
C ASP A 115 -4.32 11.26 -5.10
N LEU A 116 -4.18 10.09 -5.73
CA LEU A 116 -3.26 9.90 -6.85
C LEU A 116 -3.70 10.69 -8.08
N LEU A 117 -4.99 10.68 -8.39
CA LEU A 117 -5.56 11.44 -9.51
C LEU A 117 -5.47 12.96 -9.28
N GLY A 118 -5.60 13.41 -8.03
CA GLY A 118 -5.37 14.81 -7.66
C GLY A 118 -3.94 15.27 -7.95
N ARG A 119 -2.95 14.42 -7.71
CA ARG A 119 -1.52 14.69 -8.01
C ARG A 119 -1.20 14.83 -9.51
N GLN A 120 -2.01 14.25 -10.40
CA GLN A 120 -1.86 14.44 -11.85
C GLN A 120 -2.24 15.85 -12.31
N ARG A 121 -3.12 16.53 -11.58
CA ARG A 121 -3.61 17.86 -11.94
C ARG A 121 -2.68 18.99 -11.53
N GLU A 122 -1.76 18.74 -10.60
CA GLU A 122 -0.74 19.71 -10.23
C GLU A 122 0.46 19.58 -11.19
N PRO A 123 0.89 20.69 -11.86
CA PRO A 123 2.15 20.68 -12.60
C PRO A 123 3.27 20.37 -11.58
N ARG A 124 4.02 19.30 -11.79
CA ARG A 124 5.15 18.94 -10.93
C ARG A 124 6.10 20.13 -10.85
N PRO A 125 6.29 20.77 -9.69
CA PRO A 125 7.46 21.61 -9.51
C PRO A 125 8.67 20.70 -9.72
N GLY A 126 9.59 21.12 -10.59
CA GLY A 126 10.72 20.33 -11.05
C GLY A 126 11.43 19.65 -9.89
N VAL A 127 11.33 18.34 -9.82
CA VAL A 127 12.10 17.54 -8.87
C VAL A 127 13.45 17.32 -9.50
N SER A 128 14.42 18.14 -9.10
CA SER A 128 15.83 17.80 -9.22
C SER A 128 16.10 16.50 -8.45
N PRO A 129 16.95 15.60 -8.98
CA PRO A 129 17.20 14.29 -8.39
C PRO A 129 18.09 14.32 -7.12
N SER A 130 18.07 15.36 -6.35
CA SER A 130 19.01 15.50 -5.22
C SER A 130 18.48 16.27 -4.03
N GLU A 131 17.25 15.99 -3.59
CA GLU A 131 16.91 16.46 -2.24
C GLU A 131 15.89 15.51 -1.60
N GLY A 132 16.41 14.72 -0.68
CA GLY A 132 15.84 14.42 0.60
C GLY A 132 14.44 13.80 0.58
N PHE A 133 14.40 12.48 0.69
CA PHE A 133 13.29 11.77 1.28
C PHE A 133 13.00 12.41 2.66
N VAL A 134 12.19 13.45 2.67
CA VAL A 134 11.62 13.97 3.91
C VAL A 134 10.53 12.99 4.32
N GLU A 135 10.91 12.09 5.20
CA GLU A 135 10.00 11.27 5.96
C GLU A 135 8.98 12.20 6.64
N ARG A 136 7.81 12.41 6.02
CA ARG A 136 6.67 13.05 6.68
C ARG A 136 6.06 12.11 7.71
N ARG A 137 6.88 11.62 8.62
CA ARG A 137 6.45 11.19 9.95
C ARG A 137 6.40 12.39 10.86
N GLN A 138 5.51 13.31 10.60
CA GLN A 138 4.93 14.06 11.71
C GLN A 138 3.66 13.34 12.14
N SER A 139 3.88 12.22 12.79
CA SER A 139 3.29 11.78 14.03
C SER A 139 2.27 12.77 14.60
N LYS A 140 1.01 12.55 14.27
CA LYS A 140 0.08 12.52 15.38
C LYS A 140 0.45 11.26 16.15
N THR A 141 0.86 11.43 17.37
CA THR A 141 1.04 10.40 18.37
C THR A 141 -0.25 9.60 18.40
N GLU A 142 -0.28 8.47 17.69
CA GLU A 142 -1.37 7.53 17.86
C GLU A 142 -1.23 7.03 19.27
N SER A 143 -2.21 7.39 20.10
CA SER A 143 -2.26 6.97 21.49
C SER A 143 -2.42 5.46 21.52
N PHE A 144 -1.44 4.75 22.05
CA PHE A 144 -1.61 3.37 22.45
C PHE A 144 -2.68 3.29 23.56
N PRO A 145 -3.47 2.20 23.61
CA PRO A 145 -3.26 0.91 22.96
C PRO A 145 -3.91 0.77 21.57
N LEU A 146 -3.22 0.08 20.66
CA LEU A 146 -3.75 -0.32 19.36
C LEU A 146 -4.24 -1.76 19.40
N GLN A 147 -5.48 -2.00 19.00
CA GLN A 147 -6.00 -3.35 18.86
C GLN A 147 -5.59 -3.91 17.50
N LEU A 148 -4.88 -5.04 17.49
CA LEU A 148 -4.56 -5.79 16.29
C LEU A 148 -5.76 -6.61 15.83
N TYR A 149 -5.79 -6.95 14.56
CA TYR A 149 -6.90 -7.68 13.92
C TYR A 149 -7.14 -9.09 14.49
N ASP A 150 -6.14 -9.69 15.15
CA ASP A 150 -6.25 -10.95 15.88
C ASP A 150 -6.87 -10.81 17.28
N GLY A 151 -7.33 -9.60 17.63
CA GLY A 151 -7.90 -9.29 18.94
C GLY A 151 -6.86 -8.98 20.02
N SER A 152 -5.57 -9.08 19.74
CA SER A 152 -4.51 -8.72 20.68
C SER A 152 -4.31 -7.20 20.75
N TRP A 153 -3.79 -6.72 21.90
CA TRP A 153 -3.53 -5.31 22.13
C TRP A 153 -2.02 -5.03 22.16
N VAL A 154 -1.58 -4.01 21.41
CA VAL A 154 -0.23 -3.46 21.52
C VAL A 154 -0.26 -2.32 22.52
N LEU A 155 0.35 -2.51 23.66
CA LEU A 155 0.31 -1.57 24.81
C LEU A 155 1.45 -0.55 24.77
N ALA A 156 2.52 -0.77 24.00
CA ALA A 156 3.67 0.14 23.87
C ALA A 156 4.47 -0.10 22.58
N ASP A 157 5.10 0.95 22.05
CA ASP A 157 6.03 0.85 20.94
C ASP A 157 7.36 0.21 21.42
N ARG A 158 7.65 -1.01 20.95
CA ARG A 158 8.88 -1.75 21.29
C ARG A 158 10.17 -1.08 20.79
N ARG A 159 10.09 -0.03 20.02
CA ARG A 159 11.26 0.65 19.45
C ARG A 159 11.94 1.65 20.37
N LYS A 160 11.37 1.91 21.55
CA LYS A 160 11.94 2.86 22.54
C LYS A 160 12.65 2.21 23.72
N ASN A 161 12.84 0.91 23.74
CA ASN A 161 13.44 0.24 24.91
C ASN A 161 14.78 -0.42 24.58
N THR A 162 15.72 0.35 24.03
CA THR A 162 17.15 0.00 23.99
C THR A 162 17.94 1.14 24.57
N SER A 163 17.82 1.35 25.86
CA SER A 163 18.89 2.01 26.64
C SER A 163 18.74 1.66 28.11
N ALA A 164 19.71 0.91 28.55
CA ALA A 164 20.25 0.90 29.89
C ALA A 164 19.33 0.52 31.07
N SER A 165 19.49 -0.66 31.54
CA SER A 165 19.67 -0.79 33.00
C SER A 165 20.85 -1.71 33.30
N LYS A 166 21.92 -1.07 33.59
CA LYS A 166 23.05 -1.61 34.33
C LYS A 166 22.55 -1.86 35.71
N ALA A 167 22.55 -3.12 36.13
CA ALA A 167 22.30 -3.49 37.52
C ALA A 167 23.44 -2.95 38.37
N PRO A 168 23.17 -2.42 39.56
CA PRO A 168 24.22 -2.17 40.54
C PRO A 168 24.64 -3.49 41.19
N ASP A 169 25.96 -3.68 41.26
CA ASP A 169 26.63 -4.64 42.08
C ASP A 169 26.28 -4.39 43.55
N ASP A 170 25.70 -5.35 44.21
CA ASP A 170 25.71 -5.45 45.68
C ASP A 170 26.78 -6.42 46.09
N GLU A 171 27.95 -5.87 46.28
CA GLU A 171 28.99 -6.41 47.11
C GLU A 171 28.86 -5.77 48.49
N GLN A 172 28.95 -6.59 49.51
CA GLN A 172 29.10 -6.37 50.94
C GLN A 172 27.89 -6.88 51.73
N LEU A 173 27.99 -7.72 52.67
CA LEU A 173 28.94 -7.85 53.78
C LEU A 173 28.61 -9.16 54.50
N LEU A 174 29.58 -9.90 54.88
CA LEU A 174 29.49 -10.61 56.15
C LEU A 174 30.87 -11.04 56.69
N THR A 175 31.28 -10.26 57.62
CA THR A 175 32.20 -10.70 58.64
C THR A 175 31.40 -10.90 59.94
N GLY A 176 31.70 -11.93 60.70
CA GLY A 176 31.59 -11.84 62.11
C GLY A 176 30.96 -13.04 62.76
N GLU A 177 31.83 -13.79 63.39
CA GLU A 177 31.73 -14.67 64.56
C GLU A 177 30.90 -15.95 64.44
#